data_1c077e2c6be42199f8045958ca2e8ce9
#
_entry.id   1c077e2c6be42199f8045958ca2e8ce9
#
_cell.length_a   1.000
_cell.length_b   1.000
_cell.length_c   1.000
_cell.angle_alpha   90.00
_cell.angle_beta   90.00
_cell.angle_gamma   90.00
#
_symmetry.space_group_name_H-M   'P 1'
#
loop_
_entity.id
_entity.type
_entity.pdbx_description
1 polymer ?
#
loop_
_entity_poly.entity_id
_entity_poly.type
_entity_poly.pdbx_seq_one_letter_code
_entity_poly.pdbx_strand_id
1 'polypeptide(L)'
;TMSAIRLARGYTGRDKIVKFEGCYHGHSDSLLVKAGSGMLDIGEPSSKGVPADFAKHTITIRYNDPQAIKDCFAQFGNDIACVIVEPIAGNMNMIVPTQEFHDTLRAECTAHGAVLIFDEVMTGFRVGLQSAQAHFGITPDLTTFGKIIGAGLPVGAFGGKREIMECIAPLGGVYQAGTLSGNPLAMRAGIAMFDLLTAEGFYKALSEKVVYLTDNLEQLAKEAGIGFKTTRCGGMFGLFFTDGAFDNQLPQNFEEVCQCDAQKFATFFHGMLDRGVYLAPSAFEAAFMSSEHSQEDLDATLQAAKE
;
A
#
# COMPACT_ATOMS: atom_id res chain seq x y z
N THR A 1 8.71 -3.02 -8.11
CA THR A 1 8.31 -4.32 -7.50
C THR A 1 8.80 -5.52 -8.32
N MET A 2 8.51 -5.60 -9.63
CA MET A 2 8.96 -6.71 -10.50
C MET A 2 10.44 -7.06 -10.31
N SER A 3 11.33 -6.06 -10.32
CA SER A 3 12.76 -6.26 -10.16
C SER A 3 13.17 -6.73 -8.77
N ALA A 4 12.50 -6.23 -7.73
CA ALA A 4 12.73 -6.67 -6.35
C ALA A 4 12.36 -8.15 -6.16
N ILE A 5 11.23 -8.59 -6.75
CA ILE A 5 10.82 -10.00 -6.71
C ILE A 5 11.81 -10.88 -7.48
N ARG A 6 12.26 -10.46 -8.68
CA ARG A 6 13.29 -11.19 -9.43
C ARG A 6 14.58 -11.32 -8.61
N LEU A 7 14.97 -10.25 -7.93
CA LEU A 7 16.15 -10.24 -7.07
C LEU A 7 15.99 -11.20 -5.89
N ALA A 8 14.84 -11.18 -5.21
CA ALA A 8 14.55 -12.10 -4.10
C ALA A 8 14.59 -13.58 -4.54
N ARG A 9 14.01 -13.90 -5.71
CA ARG A 9 14.11 -15.24 -6.31
C ARG A 9 15.55 -15.62 -6.64
N GLY A 10 16.33 -14.71 -7.23
CA GLY A 10 17.73 -14.94 -7.54
C GLY A 10 18.62 -15.13 -6.32
N TYR A 11 18.33 -14.41 -5.24
CA TYR A 11 19.05 -14.52 -3.97
C TYR A 11 18.73 -15.82 -3.23
N THR A 12 17.46 -16.20 -3.15
CA THR A 12 17.02 -17.38 -2.38
C THR A 12 17.10 -18.69 -3.16
N GLY A 13 17.13 -18.63 -4.49
CA GLY A 13 17.02 -19.80 -5.37
C GLY A 13 15.64 -20.47 -5.32
N ARG A 14 14.59 -19.74 -4.89
CA ARG A 14 13.22 -20.23 -4.69
C ARG A 14 12.26 -19.54 -5.65
N ASP A 15 11.08 -20.13 -5.90
CA ASP A 15 10.15 -19.64 -6.92
C ASP A 15 8.91 -18.96 -6.36
N LYS A 16 8.40 -19.42 -5.19
CA LYS A 16 7.12 -18.93 -4.67
C LYS A 16 7.22 -17.53 -4.10
N ILE A 17 6.19 -16.74 -4.34
CA ILE A 17 6.00 -15.42 -3.72
C ILE A 17 4.67 -15.41 -2.96
N VAL A 18 4.63 -14.71 -1.84
CA VAL A 18 3.41 -14.46 -1.07
C VAL A 18 3.03 -13.00 -1.22
N LYS A 19 1.76 -12.74 -1.50
CA LYS A 19 1.13 -11.41 -1.49
C LYS A 19 -0.19 -11.47 -0.72
N PHE A 20 -0.84 -10.32 -0.56
CA PHE A 20 -2.06 -10.21 0.23
C PHE A 20 -3.25 -9.78 -0.62
N GLU A 21 -4.45 -10.25 -0.25
CA GLU A 21 -5.71 -9.80 -0.83
C GLU A 21 -5.87 -8.29 -0.69
N GLY A 22 -6.42 -7.66 -1.71
CA GLY A 22 -6.62 -6.22 -1.74
C GLY A 22 -5.35 -5.38 -1.98
N CYS A 23 -4.14 -5.96 -1.85
CA CYS A 23 -2.89 -5.26 -2.15
C CYS A 23 -2.55 -5.28 -3.64
N TYR A 24 -1.96 -4.17 -4.11
CA TYR A 24 -1.50 -4.00 -5.50
C TYR A 24 -0.01 -3.66 -5.55
N HIS A 25 0.72 -4.40 -6.38
CA HIS A 25 2.18 -4.31 -6.46
C HIS A 25 2.69 -4.08 -7.90
N GLY A 26 1.88 -3.47 -8.75
CA GLY A 26 2.15 -3.30 -10.17
C GLY A 26 1.57 -4.43 -11.02
N HIS A 27 1.73 -4.33 -12.35
CA HIS A 27 1.05 -5.20 -13.32
C HIS A 27 1.96 -6.26 -13.96
N SER A 28 3.00 -6.70 -13.27
CA SER A 28 3.76 -7.89 -13.66
C SER A 28 2.85 -9.13 -13.59
N ASP A 29 2.96 -10.04 -14.55
CA ASP A 29 2.09 -11.21 -14.67
C ASP A 29 2.02 -12.05 -13.38
N SER A 30 3.15 -12.19 -12.68
CA SER A 30 3.19 -12.88 -11.38
C SER A 30 2.45 -12.17 -10.24
N LEU A 31 2.04 -10.93 -10.43
CA LEU A 31 1.34 -10.12 -9.43
C LEU A 31 -0.16 -9.94 -9.75
N LEU A 32 -0.55 -10.21 -11.00
CA LEU A 32 -1.95 -10.19 -11.43
C LEU A 32 -2.63 -11.52 -11.09
N VAL A 33 -2.68 -11.81 -9.80
CA VAL A 33 -3.18 -13.06 -9.24
C VAL A 33 -4.12 -12.72 -8.09
N LYS A 34 -5.29 -13.36 -8.07
CA LYS A 34 -6.27 -13.28 -6.97
C LYS A 34 -6.17 -14.53 -6.10
N ALA A 35 -6.73 -14.49 -4.90
CA ALA A 35 -6.90 -15.67 -4.06
C ALA A 35 -7.70 -16.76 -4.80
N GLY A 36 -7.34 -18.02 -4.58
CA GLY A 36 -8.14 -19.17 -4.99
C GLY A 36 -9.41 -19.31 -4.12
N SER A 37 -10.17 -20.40 -4.35
CA SER A 37 -11.41 -20.67 -3.61
C SER A 37 -11.21 -21.16 -2.17
N GLY A 38 -9.98 -21.47 -1.75
CA GLY A 38 -9.60 -21.89 -0.40
C GLY A 38 -8.55 -20.99 0.24
N MET A 39 -8.40 -21.09 1.56
CA MET A 39 -7.52 -20.19 2.34
C MET A 39 -6.03 -20.26 1.97
N LEU A 40 -5.57 -21.32 1.30
CA LEU A 40 -4.18 -21.54 0.91
C LEU A 40 -4.06 -22.05 -0.54
N ASP A 41 -5.03 -21.72 -1.39
CA ASP A 41 -4.98 -22.15 -2.79
C ASP A 41 -3.93 -21.38 -3.59
N ILE A 42 -3.33 -22.08 -4.57
CA ILE A 42 -2.51 -21.45 -5.60
C ILE A 42 -3.39 -20.44 -6.35
N GLY A 43 -2.93 -19.21 -6.47
CA GLY A 43 -3.69 -18.11 -7.03
C GLY A 43 -4.11 -18.34 -8.48
N GLU A 44 -5.28 -17.80 -8.83
CA GLU A 44 -5.76 -17.77 -10.20
C GLU A 44 -5.40 -16.42 -10.87
N PRO A 45 -5.16 -16.40 -12.19
CA PRO A 45 -4.97 -15.15 -12.91
C PRO A 45 -6.16 -14.20 -12.70
N SER A 46 -5.88 -12.95 -12.29
CA SER A 46 -6.88 -11.90 -12.14
C SER A 46 -7.11 -11.09 -13.41
N SER A 47 -6.30 -11.32 -14.44
CA SER A 47 -6.39 -10.64 -15.73
C SER A 47 -6.37 -11.63 -16.88
N LYS A 48 -7.16 -11.35 -17.92
CA LYS A 48 -7.02 -12.04 -19.20
C LYS A 48 -5.62 -11.82 -19.77
N GLY A 49 -5.02 -12.83 -20.37
CA GLY A 49 -3.69 -12.77 -20.96
C GLY A 49 -2.56 -13.21 -20.02
N VAL A 50 -2.83 -13.40 -18.74
CA VAL A 50 -1.86 -14.01 -17.80
C VAL A 50 -1.98 -15.53 -17.87
N PRO A 51 -0.94 -16.26 -18.29
CA PRO A 51 -0.95 -17.71 -18.29
C PRO A 51 -1.02 -18.28 -16.86
N ALA A 52 -1.74 -19.40 -16.68
CA ALA A 52 -1.84 -20.07 -15.37
C ALA A 52 -0.46 -20.45 -14.78
N ASP A 53 0.50 -20.76 -15.63
CA ASP A 53 1.87 -21.06 -15.22
C ASP A 53 2.59 -19.90 -14.51
N PHE A 54 2.22 -18.65 -14.77
CA PHE A 54 2.73 -17.49 -14.03
C PHE A 54 2.06 -17.38 -12.66
N ALA A 55 0.77 -17.67 -12.58
CA ALA A 55 0.01 -17.57 -11.34
C ALA A 55 0.37 -18.65 -10.32
N LYS A 56 0.76 -19.84 -10.76
CA LYS A 56 1.04 -21.02 -9.89
C LYS A 56 2.15 -20.81 -8.84
N HIS A 57 3.00 -19.80 -9.03
CA HIS A 57 4.08 -19.46 -8.09
C HIS A 57 3.69 -18.33 -7.13
N THR A 58 2.46 -17.83 -7.20
CA THR A 58 1.98 -16.74 -6.35
C THR A 58 0.91 -17.25 -5.41
N ILE A 59 1.16 -17.12 -4.12
CA ILE A 59 0.24 -17.44 -3.04
C ILE A 59 -0.37 -16.12 -2.58
N THR A 60 -1.69 -16.04 -2.56
CA THR A 60 -2.42 -14.87 -2.05
C THR A 60 -3.12 -15.27 -0.75
N ILE A 61 -2.85 -14.56 0.34
CA ILE A 61 -3.41 -14.80 1.66
C ILE A 61 -4.13 -13.56 2.19
N ARG A 62 -4.93 -13.72 3.23
CA ARG A 62 -5.66 -12.62 3.87
C ARG A 62 -4.70 -11.59 4.47
N TYR A 63 -4.95 -10.31 4.21
CA TYR A 63 -4.22 -9.21 4.83
C TYR A 63 -4.61 -9.02 6.29
N ASN A 64 -3.67 -8.60 7.11
CA ASN A 64 -3.86 -8.34 8.54
C ASN A 64 -4.30 -9.58 9.36
N ASP A 65 -3.88 -10.77 8.92
CA ASP A 65 -4.15 -12.05 9.56
C ASP A 65 -2.84 -12.77 9.89
N PRO A 66 -2.33 -12.68 11.15
CA PRO A 66 -1.12 -13.36 11.59
C PRO A 66 -1.20 -14.88 11.48
N GLN A 67 -2.40 -15.48 11.64
CA GLN A 67 -2.54 -16.93 11.55
C GLN A 67 -2.41 -17.41 10.10
N ALA A 68 -2.99 -16.69 9.13
CA ALA A 68 -2.82 -17.02 7.71
C ALA A 68 -1.35 -16.99 7.27
N ILE A 69 -0.53 -16.11 7.85
CA ILE A 69 0.92 -16.08 7.61
C ILE A 69 1.57 -17.36 8.13
N LYS A 70 1.33 -17.73 9.39
CA LYS A 70 1.89 -18.92 10.02
C LYS A 70 1.52 -20.19 9.26
N ASP A 71 0.25 -20.33 8.87
CA ASP A 71 -0.25 -21.49 8.12
C ASP A 71 0.42 -21.59 6.73
N CYS A 72 0.58 -20.45 6.05
CA CYS A 72 1.27 -20.38 4.77
C CYS A 72 2.75 -20.82 4.89
N PHE A 73 3.46 -20.33 5.91
CA PHE A 73 4.85 -20.72 6.13
C PHE A 73 5.00 -22.16 6.60
N ALA A 74 4.06 -22.67 7.39
CA ALA A 74 4.04 -24.09 7.79
C ALA A 74 3.93 -25.02 6.57
N GLN A 75 3.18 -24.61 5.55
CA GLN A 75 2.98 -25.42 4.34
C GLN A 75 4.06 -25.21 3.28
N PHE A 76 4.52 -23.98 3.06
CA PHE A 76 5.33 -23.61 1.91
C PHE A 76 6.67 -22.93 2.26
N GLY A 77 7.02 -22.77 3.54
CA GLY A 77 8.12 -21.93 3.99
C GLY A 77 9.45 -22.18 3.30
N ASN A 78 9.75 -23.43 2.94
CA ASN A 78 10.99 -23.79 2.23
C ASN A 78 11.01 -23.38 0.77
N ASP A 79 9.86 -23.10 0.16
CA ASP A 79 9.73 -22.75 -1.25
C ASP A 79 9.52 -21.24 -1.46
N ILE A 80 9.21 -20.49 -0.38
CA ILE A 80 8.92 -19.05 -0.46
C ILE A 80 10.22 -18.28 -0.67
N ALA A 81 10.32 -17.60 -1.81
CA ALA A 81 11.40 -16.67 -2.12
C ALA A 81 11.23 -15.36 -1.36
N CYS A 82 10.02 -14.82 -1.38
CA CYS A 82 9.71 -13.56 -0.72
C CYS A 82 8.23 -13.43 -0.34
N VAL A 83 8.00 -12.57 0.63
CA VAL A 83 6.70 -11.97 0.92
C VAL A 83 6.75 -10.51 0.49
N ILE A 84 5.80 -10.07 -0.32
CA ILE A 84 5.62 -8.65 -0.67
C ILE A 84 4.34 -8.13 -0.03
N VAL A 85 4.43 -6.99 0.65
CA VAL A 85 3.33 -6.40 1.39
C VAL A 85 3.34 -4.89 1.31
N GLU A 86 2.15 -4.28 1.14
CA GLU A 86 1.96 -2.86 1.46
C GLU A 86 1.95 -2.73 2.98
N PRO A 87 2.91 -2.04 3.62
CA PRO A 87 2.96 -1.97 5.09
C PRO A 87 1.75 -1.25 5.69
N ILE A 88 1.12 -0.36 4.95
CA ILE A 88 -0.23 0.16 5.11
C ILE A 88 -0.88 0.00 3.76
N ALA A 89 -1.95 -0.78 3.68
CA ALA A 89 -2.61 -1.02 2.41
C ALA A 89 -3.37 0.23 1.95
N GLY A 90 -3.16 0.62 0.69
CA GLY A 90 -3.78 1.80 0.07
C GLY A 90 -4.58 1.50 -1.20
N ASN A 91 -4.65 0.22 -1.60
CA ASN A 91 -5.38 -0.24 -2.78
C ASN A 91 -6.68 -1.00 -2.44
N MET A 92 -7.03 -1.05 -1.17
CA MET A 92 -8.33 -1.51 -0.66
C MET A 92 -8.91 -0.46 0.29
N ASN A 93 -8.98 0.81 -0.15
CA ASN A 93 -9.08 1.98 0.69
C ASN A 93 -7.81 2.10 1.54
N MET A 94 -7.87 2.48 2.82
CA MET A 94 -6.69 2.55 3.66
C MET A 94 -6.83 1.67 4.90
N ILE A 95 -6.11 0.56 4.94
CA ILE A 95 -6.06 -0.35 6.09
C ILE A 95 -4.70 -0.22 6.77
N VAL A 96 -4.72 0.20 8.02
CA VAL A 96 -3.53 0.19 8.91
C VAL A 96 -3.55 -1.15 9.65
N PRO A 97 -2.61 -2.06 9.39
CA PRO A 97 -2.63 -3.38 10.01
C PRO A 97 -2.14 -3.32 11.46
N THR A 98 -2.36 -4.42 12.18
CA THR A 98 -1.87 -4.57 13.56
C THR A 98 -0.34 -4.71 13.60
N GLN A 99 0.27 -4.34 14.73
CA GLN A 99 1.71 -4.58 14.95
C GLN A 99 2.02 -6.09 14.91
N GLU A 100 1.15 -6.94 15.46
CA GLU A 100 1.30 -8.39 15.45
C GLU A 100 1.41 -8.95 14.02
N PHE A 101 0.68 -8.40 13.07
CA PHE A 101 0.77 -8.80 11.66
C PHE A 101 2.19 -8.59 11.12
N HIS A 102 2.78 -7.42 11.34
CA HIS A 102 4.13 -7.11 10.89
C HIS A 102 5.20 -7.89 11.65
N ASP A 103 5.05 -8.05 12.96
CA ASP A 103 5.98 -8.83 13.77
C ASP A 103 6.00 -10.30 13.31
N THR A 104 4.82 -10.86 13.01
CA THR A 104 4.68 -12.22 12.49
C THR A 104 5.34 -12.35 11.12
N LEU A 105 5.11 -11.40 10.19
CA LEU A 105 5.78 -11.37 8.89
C LEU A 105 7.29 -11.39 9.03
N ARG A 106 7.83 -10.51 9.89
CA ARG A 106 9.28 -10.43 10.08
C ARG A 106 9.83 -11.73 10.67
N ALA A 107 9.15 -12.29 11.66
CA ALA A 107 9.56 -13.52 12.34
C ALA A 107 9.58 -14.72 11.36
N GLU A 108 8.49 -14.94 10.62
CA GLU A 108 8.38 -16.08 9.70
C GLU A 108 9.37 -15.95 8.53
N CYS A 109 9.49 -14.76 7.94
CA CYS A 109 10.49 -14.54 6.89
C CYS A 109 11.91 -14.83 7.39
N THR A 110 12.25 -14.41 8.61
CA THR A 110 13.56 -14.65 9.22
C THR A 110 13.79 -16.13 9.47
N ALA A 111 12.82 -16.82 10.07
CA ALA A 111 12.92 -18.24 10.41
C ALA A 111 13.12 -19.14 9.19
N HIS A 112 12.49 -18.79 8.05
CA HIS A 112 12.52 -19.58 6.83
C HIS A 112 13.52 -19.07 5.77
N GLY A 113 14.21 -17.96 6.03
CA GLY A 113 15.15 -17.34 5.07
C GLY A 113 14.45 -16.79 3.82
N ALA A 114 13.20 -16.40 3.93
CA ALA A 114 12.46 -15.70 2.87
C ALA A 114 12.74 -14.19 2.94
N VAL A 115 12.74 -13.52 1.80
CA VAL A 115 12.96 -12.07 1.72
C VAL A 115 11.67 -11.32 2.02
N LEU A 116 11.66 -10.46 3.04
CA LEU A 116 10.55 -9.54 3.30
C LEU A 116 10.71 -8.27 2.46
N ILE A 117 9.75 -8.01 1.58
CA ILE A 117 9.71 -6.82 0.71
C ILE A 117 8.59 -5.90 1.21
N PHE A 118 8.92 -4.71 1.69
CA PHE A 118 7.94 -3.66 1.90
C PHE A 118 7.72 -2.88 0.61
N ASP A 119 6.50 -2.92 0.12
CA ASP A 119 6.08 -2.08 -0.99
C ASP A 119 5.66 -0.70 -0.47
N GLU A 120 6.62 0.19 -0.41
CA GLU A 120 6.44 1.57 0.00
C GLU A 120 6.21 2.51 -1.21
N VAL A 121 5.76 1.99 -2.33
CA VAL A 121 5.45 2.81 -3.52
C VAL A 121 4.36 3.84 -3.21
N MET A 122 3.42 3.52 -2.32
CA MET A 122 2.38 4.46 -1.89
C MET A 122 2.74 5.15 -0.57
N THR A 123 3.20 4.41 0.42
CA THR A 123 3.46 4.89 1.79
C THR A 123 4.80 5.61 1.94
N GLY A 124 5.78 5.26 1.10
CA GLY A 124 7.13 5.83 1.15
C GLY A 124 7.13 7.35 1.05
N PHE A 125 7.71 8.00 2.05
CA PHE A 125 7.78 9.47 2.19
C PHE A 125 6.40 10.17 2.22
N ARG A 126 5.31 9.41 2.33
CA ARG A 126 3.96 9.96 2.42
C ARG A 126 3.44 9.91 3.86
N VAL A 127 3.64 8.80 4.55
CA VAL A 127 3.22 8.64 5.94
C VAL A 127 4.22 9.22 6.93
N GLY A 128 5.43 9.51 6.49
CA GLY A 128 6.52 10.12 7.26
C GLY A 128 7.82 10.08 6.47
N LEU A 129 8.83 10.84 6.89
CA LEU A 129 10.14 10.87 6.23
C LEU A 129 10.84 9.51 6.20
N GLN A 130 10.64 8.69 7.23
CA GLN A 130 11.21 7.34 7.32
C GLN A 130 10.23 6.26 6.86
N SER A 131 9.15 6.66 6.19
CA SER A 131 8.16 5.76 5.59
C SER A 131 7.42 4.87 6.63
N ALA A 132 6.62 3.90 6.19
CA ALA A 132 5.85 3.05 7.10
C ALA A 132 6.72 2.07 7.89
N GLN A 133 7.88 1.68 7.38
CA GLN A 133 8.82 0.81 8.11
C GLN A 133 9.23 1.40 9.48
N ALA A 134 9.41 2.71 9.58
CA ALA A 134 9.69 3.35 10.87
C ALA A 134 8.45 3.43 11.76
N HIS A 135 7.26 3.60 11.19
CA HIS A 135 6.00 3.62 11.93
C HIS A 135 5.78 2.31 12.72
N PHE A 136 6.11 1.17 12.11
CA PHE A 136 5.99 -0.15 12.74
C PHE A 136 7.28 -0.65 13.40
N GLY A 137 8.41 0.05 13.27
CA GLY A 137 9.70 -0.41 13.78
C GLY A 137 10.21 -1.68 13.10
N ILE A 138 9.78 -1.97 11.88
CA ILE A 138 10.17 -3.15 11.11
C ILE A 138 11.19 -2.77 10.04
N THR A 139 12.30 -3.51 10.00
CA THR A 139 13.29 -3.39 8.92
C THR A 139 13.06 -4.53 7.91
N PRO A 140 12.55 -4.23 6.70
CA PRO A 140 12.42 -5.21 5.64
C PRO A 140 13.79 -5.57 5.06
N ASP A 141 13.85 -6.66 4.30
CA ASP A 141 15.07 -7.04 3.58
C ASP A 141 15.26 -6.23 2.31
N LEU A 142 14.16 -5.92 1.63
CA LEU A 142 14.07 -5.02 0.50
C LEU A 142 12.89 -4.06 0.65
N THR A 143 13.04 -2.86 0.11
CA THR A 143 11.97 -1.86 0.01
C THR A 143 11.84 -1.40 -1.44
N THR A 144 10.59 -1.22 -1.90
CA THR A 144 10.31 -0.62 -3.21
C THR A 144 9.70 0.76 -3.04
N PHE A 145 10.09 1.72 -3.88
CA PHE A 145 9.62 3.09 -3.88
C PHE A 145 9.17 3.54 -5.28
N GLY A 146 8.32 4.53 -5.32
CA GLY A 146 7.81 5.17 -6.53
C GLY A 146 7.07 6.46 -6.19
N LYS A 147 6.15 6.88 -7.03
CA LYS A 147 5.26 8.03 -6.79
C LYS A 147 6.00 9.27 -6.27
N ILE A 148 6.01 9.53 -4.97
CA ILE A 148 6.62 10.74 -4.36
C ILE A 148 8.07 10.94 -4.76
N ILE A 149 8.88 9.86 -4.85
CA ILE A 149 10.30 9.98 -5.20
C ILE A 149 10.53 10.54 -6.61
N GLY A 150 9.51 10.53 -7.46
CA GLY A 150 9.54 11.11 -8.79
C GLY A 150 8.98 12.52 -8.88
N ALA A 151 8.34 13.04 -7.83
CA ALA A 151 7.69 14.36 -7.84
C ALA A 151 6.79 14.57 -9.08
N GLY A 152 5.98 13.55 -9.44
CA GLY A 152 5.12 13.54 -10.64
C GLY A 152 5.78 12.98 -11.90
N LEU A 153 7.10 12.78 -11.93
CA LEU A 153 7.78 12.12 -13.04
C LEU A 153 7.88 10.61 -12.84
N PRO A 154 7.96 9.82 -13.95
CA PRO A 154 8.00 8.36 -13.87
C PRO A 154 9.35 7.88 -13.32
N VAL A 155 9.35 7.39 -12.10
CA VAL A 155 10.51 6.78 -11.45
C VAL A 155 10.06 5.66 -10.53
N GLY A 156 10.88 4.64 -10.44
CA GLY A 156 10.76 3.59 -9.43
C GLY A 156 12.14 3.22 -8.93
N ALA A 157 12.22 2.86 -7.66
CA ALA A 157 13.45 2.43 -7.03
C ALA A 157 13.19 1.20 -6.14
N PHE A 158 14.22 0.42 -5.91
CA PHE A 158 14.25 -0.60 -4.89
C PHE A 158 15.65 -0.69 -4.30
N GLY A 159 15.72 -1.11 -3.06
CA GLY A 159 16.97 -1.26 -2.33
C GLY A 159 16.77 -2.04 -1.04
N GLY A 160 17.86 -2.34 -0.34
CA GLY A 160 17.81 -3.06 0.92
C GLY A 160 19.16 -3.61 1.33
N LYS A 161 19.17 -4.83 1.88
CA LYS A 161 20.37 -5.46 2.39
C LYS A 161 21.43 -5.64 1.29
N ARG A 162 22.67 -5.29 1.63
CA ARG A 162 23.81 -5.31 0.70
C ARG A 162 23.99 -6.69 0.04
N GLU A 163 23.94 -7.75 0.82
CA GLU A 163 24.12 -9.12 0.32
C GLU A 163 23.07 -9.54 -0.69
N ILE A 164 21.85 -8.99 -0.62
CA ILE A 164 20.79 -9.22 -1.60
C ILE A 164 21.06 -8.35 -2.84
N MET A 165 21.37 -7.07 -2.65
CA MET A 165 21.61 -6.15 -3.77
C MET A 165 22.83 -6.51 -4.60
N GLU A 166 23.87 -7.12 -4.02
CA GLU A 166 25.07 -7.60 -4.72
C GLU A 166 24.79 -8.80 -5.64
N CYS A 167 23.61 -9.44 -5.55
CA CYS A 167 23.17 -10.42 -6.54
C CYS A 167 22.82 -9.82 -7.91
N ILE A 168 22.73 -8.50 -8.02
CA ILE A 168 22.46 -7.80 -9.29
C ILE A 168 23.74 -7.77 -10.15
N ALA A 169 23.59 -8.00 -11.46
CA ALA A 169 24.68 -7.88 -12.43
C ALA A 169 25.29 -6.45 -12.40
N PRO A 170 26.62 -6.29 -12.55
CA PRO A 170 27.60 -7.32 -12.91
C PRO A 170 28.19 -8.10 -11.72
N LEU A 171 27.85 -7.74 -10.47
CA LEU A 171 28.40 -8.43 -9.28
C LEU A 171 27.79 -9.83 -9.14
N GLY A 172 26.50 -9.98 -9.37
CA GLY A 172 25.77 -11.24 -9.36
C GLY A 172 25.13 -11.57 -10.70
N GLY A 173 24.24 -12.57 -10.70
CA GLY A 173 23.61 -13.08 -11.92
C GLY A 173 22.21 -12.52 -12.22
N VAL A 174 21.66 -11.65 -11.35
CA VAL A 174 20.31 -11.11 -11.55
C VAL A 174 20.34 -9.91 -12.47
N TYR A 175 19.63 -10.00 -13.60
CA TYR A 175 19.58 -8.92 -14.58
C TYR A 175 18.62 -7.81 -14.18
N GLN A 176 19.09 -6.55 -14.26
CA GLN A 176 18.31 -5.34 -14.13
C GLN A 176 18.69 -4.33 -15.21
N ALA A 177 17.70 -3.79 -15.91
CA ALA A 177 17.90 -2.72 -16.89
C ALA A 177 16.64 -1.87 -17.03
N GLY A 178 16.83 -0.62 -17.45
CA GLY A 178 15.77 0.32 -17.79
C GLY A 178 16.37 1.52 -18.49
N THR A 179 15.97 1.78 -19.73
CA THR A 179 16.53 2.86 -20.57
C THR A 179 16.43 4.23 -19.88
N LEU A 180 15.32 4.48 -19.19
CA LEU A 180 15.08 5.75 -18.50
C LEU A 180 15.48 5.74 -17.00
N SER A 181 16.10 4.66 -16.53
CA SER A 181 16.59 4.58 -15.15
C SER A 181 17.65 5.65 -14.91
N GLY A 182 17.45 6.45 -13.84
CA GLY A 182 18.39 7.52 -13.50
C GLY A 182 18.34 8.72 -14.46
N ASN A 183 17.28 8.89 -15.26
CA ASN A 183 17.21 10.04 -16.16
C ASN A 183 17.29 11.37 -15.35
N PRO A 184 18.00 12.38 -15.87
CA PRO A 184 18.36 13.56 -15.09
C PRO A 184 17.13 14.40 -14.66
N LEU A 185 16.05 14.41 -15.44
CA LEU A 185 14.85 15.17 -15.10
C LEU A 185 14.16 14.56 -13.87
N ALA A 186 13.91 13.25 -13.86
CA ALA A 186 13.29 12.57 -12.73
C ALA A 186 14.18 12.61 -11.49
N MET A 187 15.51 12.48 -11.64
CA MET A 187 16.45 12.60 -10.53
C MET A 187 16.44 14.00 -9.92
N ARG A 188 16.45 15.04 -10.76
CA ARG A 188 16.40 16.42 -10.27
C ARG A 188 15.06 16.76 -9.59
N ALA A 189 13.95 16.31 -10.15
CA ALA A 189 12.63 16.48 -9.55
C ALA A 189 12.54 15.77 -8.19
N GLY A 190 13.05 14.54 -8.09
CA GLY A 190 13.10 13.80 -6.82
C GLY A 190 13.96 14.50 -5.76
N ILE A 191 15.13 15.04 -6.13
CA ILE A 191 15.99 15.82 -5.21
C ILE A 191 15.22 17.04 -4.69
N ALA A 192 14.58 17.81 -5.57
CA ALA A 192 13.78 18.97 -5.16
C ALA A 192 12.61 18.58 -4.24
N MET A 193 11.98 17.41 -4.48
CA MET A 193 10.96 16.88 -3.58
C MET A 193 11.53 16.56 -2.20
N PHE A 194 12.71 15.93 -2.12
CA PHE A 194 13.35 15.64 -0.83
C PHE A 194 13.74 16.91 -0.06
N ASP A 195 14.15 17.98 -0.74
CA ASP A 195 14.40 19.28 -0.10
C ASP A 195 13.14 19.80 0.62
N LEU A 196 11.95 19.61 0.04
CA LEU A 196 10.68 19.97 0.68
C LEU A 196 10.31 19.02 1.83
N LEU A 197 10.41 17.70 1.61
CA LEU A 197 10.03 16.68 2.58
C LEU A 197 10.89 16.70 3.87
N THR A 198 12.14 17.17 3.77
CA THR A 198 13.06 17.28 4.91
C THR A 198 12.95 18.59 5.66
N ALA A 199 12.09 19.52 5.20
CA ALA A 199 11.85 20.76 5.91
C ALA A 199 11.27 20.50 7.31
N GLU A 200 11.76 21.25 8.30
CA GLU A 200 11.28 21.13 9.68
C GLU A 200 9.77 21.38 9.77
N GLY A 201 9.07 20.50 10.47
CA GLY A 201 7.63 20.61 10.67
C GLY A 201 6.76 20.14 9.49
N PHE A 202 7.33 19.80 8.33
CA PHE A 202 6.55 19.41 7.14
C PHE A 202 5.51 18.33 7.43
N TYR A 203 5.91 17.19 7.97
CA TYR A 203 4.98 16.07 8.26
C TYR A 203 4.01 16.37 9.38
N LYS A 204 4.40 17.20 10.34
CA LYS A 204 3.49 17.66 11.39
C LYS A 204 2.35 18.48 10.79
N ALA A 205 2.67 19.50 10.01
CA ALA A 205 1.66 20.34 9.36
C ALA A 205 0.76 19.53 8.39
N LEU A 206 1.34 18.58 7.65
CA LEU A 206 0.58 17.71 6.75
C LEU A 206 -0.40 16.83 7.53
N SER A 207 0.03 16.22 8.64
CA SER A 207 -0.81 15.37 9.47
C SER A 207 -1.92 16.17 10.16
N GLU A 208 -1.66 17.40 10.60
CA GLU A 208 -2.66 18.29 11.20
C GLU A 208 -3.80 18.60 10.22
N LYS A 209 -3.49 18.82 8.94
CA LYS A 209 -4.51 18.98 7.87
C LYS A 209 -5.37 17.74 7.69
N VAL A 210 -4.76 16.55 7.70
CA VAL A 210 -5.50 15.28 7.60
C VAL A 210 -6.42 15.11 8.80
N VAL A 211 -5.92 15.33 10.01
CA VAL A 211 -6.71 15.25 11.25
C VAL A 211 -7.90 16.21 11.17
N TYR A 212 -7.65 17.47 10.81
CA TYR A 212 -8.70 18.47 10.69
C TYR A 212 -9.81 18.02 9.72
N LEU A 213 -9.44 17.58 8.50
CA LEU A 213 -10.42 17.15 7.51
C LEU A 213 -11.21 15.92 7.98
N THR A 214 -10.51 14.89 8.45
CA THR A 214 -11.14 13.60 8.78
C THR A 214 -12.03 13.69 10.02
N ASP A 215 -11.62 14.40 11.07
CA ASP A 215 -12.42 14.56 12.28
C ASP A 215 -13.72 15.33 12.00
N ASN A 216 -13.65 16.38 11.16
CA ASN A 216 -14.85 17.14 10.78
C ASN A 216 -15.76 16.35 9.83
N LEU A 217 -15.24 15.53 8.91
CA LEU A 217 -16.06 14.64 8.08
C LEU A 217 -16.80 13.60 8.93
N GLU A 218 -16.14 12.99 9.92
CA GLU A 218 -16.81 12.07 10.87
C GLU A 218 -17.90 12.77 11.69
N GLN A 219 -17.65 14.00 12.12
CA GLN A 219 -18.64 14.78 12.85
C GLN A 219 -19.87 15.11 11.99
N LEU A 220 -19.67 15.55 10.74
CA LEU A 220 -20.75 15.81 9.79
C LEU A 220 -21.59 14.56 9.51
N ALA A 221 -20.92 13.42 9.27
CA ALA A 221 -21.60 12.14 9.06
C ALA A 221 -22.43 11.72 10.28
N LYS A 222 -21.88 11.89 11.49
CA LYS A 222 -22.58 11.61 12.75
C LYS A 222 -23.82 12.48 12.90
N GLU A 223 -23.73 13.78 12.59
CA GLU A 223 -24.87 14.72 12.64
C GLU A 223 -25.96 14.35 11.63
N ALA A 224 -25.56 13.82 10.47
CA ALA A 224 -26.47 13.32 9.43
C ALA A 224 -27.02 11.91 9.71
N GLY A 225 -26.55 11.22 10.77
CA GLY A 225 -26.96 9.85 11.07
C GLY A 225 -26.41 8.80 10.09
N ILE A 226 -25.28 9.07 9.44
CA ILE A 226 -24.63 8.20 8.46
C ILE A 226 -23.53 7.42 9.17
N GLY A 227 -23.50 6.09 8.96
CA GLY A 227 -22.41 5.22 9.39
C GLY A 227 -21.15 5.48 8.53
N PHE A 228 -20.19 6.22 9.11
CA PHE A 228 -18.98 6.66 8.42
C PHE A 228 -17.79 6.64 9.36
N LYS A 229 -16.66 6.17 8.86
CA LYS A 229 -15.39 6.12 9.58
C LYS A 229 -14.24 6.54 8.69
N THR A 230 -13.18 7.01 9.30
CA THR A 230 -11.93 7.36 8.62
C THR A 230 -10.74 6.62 9.23
N THR A 231 -9.75 6.31 8.40
CA THR A 231 -8.39 5.95 8.84
C THR A 231 -7.42 7.02 8.39
N ARG A 232 -6.30 7.15 9.09
CA ARG A 232 -5.27 8.14 8.72
C ARG A 232 -3.87 7.72 9.18
N CYS A 233 -2.87 8.06 8.36
CA CYS A 233 -1.47 7.95 8.72
C CYS A 233 -0.66 8.96 7.89
N GLY A 234 -0.02 9.93 8.55
CA GLY A 234 0.72 11.00 7.87
C GLY A 234 -0.16 11.77 6.89
N GLY A 235 0.23 11.78 5.61
CA GLY A 235 -0.53 12.42 4.53
C GLY A 235 -1.57 11.54 3.85
N MET A 236 -1.84 10.34 4.37
CA MET A 236 -2.84 9.39 3.83
C MET A 236 -4.06 9.29 4.72
N PHE A 237 -5.22 9.09 4.11
CA PHE A 237 -6.46 8.79 4.83
C PHE A 237 -7.40 7.92 3.99
N GLY A 238 -8.31 7.22 4.67
CA GLY A 238 -9.36 6.39 4.06
C GLY A 238 -10.73 6.85 4.51
N LEU A 239 -11.74 6.68 3.66
CA LEU A 239 -13.14 7.04 3.89
C LEU A 239 -14.01 5.78 3.76
N PHE A 240 -14.70 5.39 4.84
CA PHE A 240 -15.50 4.17 4.88
C PHE A 240 -16.96 4.48 5.23
N PHE A 241 -17.89 4.07 4.36
CA PHE A 241 -19.32 4.10 4.64
C PHE A 241 -19.72 2.75 5.25
N THR A 242 -19.80 2.70 6.57
CA THR A 242 -19.91 1.44 7.33
C THR A 242 -21.34 1.00 7.63
N ASP A 243 -22.30 1.91 7.68
CA ASP A 243 -23.75 1.69 7.85
C ASP A 243 -24.18 0.50 8.71
N GLY A 244 -23.60 0.40 9.90
CA GLY A 244 -23.91 -0.63 10.87
C GLY A 244 -23.28 -2.00 10.61
N ALA A 245 -22.48 -2.16 9.52
CA ALA A 245 -21.78 -3.41 9.24
C ALA A 245 -20.73 -3.76 10.31
N PHE A 246 -20.17 -2.76 11.00
CA PHE A 246 -19.01 -2.95 11.90
C PHE A 246 -19.18 -2.34 13.30
N ASP A 247 -20.39 -2.08 13.79
CA ASP A 247 -20.64 -1.55 15.14
C ASP A 247 -19.64 -0.44 15.57
N ASN A 248 -19.38 0.53 14.68
CA ASN A 248 -18.37 1.59 14.84
C ASN A 248 -16.90 1.15 14.80
N GLN A 249 -16.58 -0.06 14.34
CA GLN A 249 -15.22 -0.48 14.06
C GLN A 249 -14.81 -0.17 12.63
N LEU A 250 -13.51 -0.11 12.38
CA LEU A 250 -12.93 0.03 11.05
C LEU A 250 -12.73 -1.32 10.40
N PRO A 251 -12.92 -1.46 9.08
CA PRO A 251 -12.53 -2.65 8.35
C PRO A 251 -11.05 -2.97 8.56
N GLN A 252 -10.73 -4.26 8.72
CA GLN A 252 -9.38 -4.73 9.00
C GLN A 252 -8.73 -5.48 7.83
N ASN A 253 -9.50 -5.85 6.81
CA ASN A 253 -9.06 -6.63 5.67
C ASN A 253 -9.96 -6.39 4.45
N PHE A 254 -9.59 -6.96 3.30
CA PHE A 254 -10.30 -6.75 2.03
C PHE A 254 -11.76 -7.23 2.05
N GLU A 255 -12.03 -8.36 2.68
CA GLU A 255 -13.39 -8.92 2.79
C GLU A 255 -14.31 -7.94 3.54
N GLU A 256 -13.83 -7.34 4.62
CA GLU A 256 -14.59 -6.36 5.39
C GLU A 256 -14.75 -5.03 4.61
N VAL A 257 -13.73 -4.59 3.88
CA VAL A 257 -13.86 -3.41 3.00
C VAL A 257 -14.95 -3.64 1.94
N CYS A 258 -15.07 -4.85 1.40
CA CYS A 258 -16.13 -5.20 0.44
C CYS A 258 -17.55 -5.15 1.04
N GLN A 259 -17.70 -5.14 2.36
CA GLN A 259 -18.99 -5.00 3.04
C GLN A 259 -19.38 -3.52 3.28
N CYS A 260 -18.47 -2.58 3.04
CA CYS A 260 -18.79 -1.15 3.10
C CYS A 260 -19.76 -0.76 1.98
N ASP A 261 -20.59 0.26 2.22
CA ASP A 261 -21.62 0.70 1.28
C ASP A 261 -21.01 1.51 0.11
N ALA A 262 -20.68 0.79 -0.96
CA ALA A 262 -20.16 1.38 -2.19
C ALA A 262 -21.16 2.32 -2.89
N GLN A 263 -22.48 2.11 -2.68
CA GLN A 263 -23.51 2.97 -3.29
C GLN A 263 -23.56 4.33 -2.59
N LYS A 264 -23.45 4.36 -1.26
CA LYS A 264 -23.34 5.62 -0.51
C LYS A 264 -22.07 6.36 -0.85
N PHE A 265 -20.94 5.64 -0.98
CA PHE A 265 -19.71 6.25 -1.47
C PHE A 265 -19.92 6.89 -2.86
N ALA A 266 -20.56 6.20 -3.80
CA ALA A 266 -20.83 6.75 -5.13
C ALA A 266 -21.70 8.00 -5.07
N THR A 267 -22.74 8.01 -4.21
CA THR A 267 -23.60 9.19 -4.00
C THR A 267 -22.78 10.35 -3.44
N PHE A 268 -21.96 10.10 -2.42
CA PHE A 268 -21.07 11.10 -1.83
C PHE A 268 -20.07 11.63 -2.86
N PHE A 269 -19.42 10.73 -3.62
CA PHE A 269 -18.46 11.11 -4.68
C PHE A 269 -19.09 12.07 -5.70
N HIS A 270 -20.27 11.76 -6.23
CA HIS A 270 -20.95 12.62 -7.19
C HIS A 270 -21.40 13.95 -6.58
N GLY A 271 -21.90 13.93 -5.34
CA GLY A 271 -22.25 15.16 -4.62
C GLY A 271 -21.06 16.09 -4.41
N MET A 272 -19.91 15.53 -4.04
CA MET A 272 -18.65 16.28 -3.92
C MET A 272 -18.17 16.83 -5.26
N LEU A 273 -18.23 16.01 -6.33
CA LEU A 273 -17.82 16.41 -7.68
C LEU A 273 -18.67 17.58 -8.22
N ASP A 274 -19.99 17.51 -8.03
CA ASP A 274 -20.92 18.59 -8.44
C ASP A 274 -20.63 19.92 -7.72
N ARG A 275 -19.98 19.84 -6.54
CA ARG A 275 -19.57 21.01 -5.74
C ARG A 275 -18.09 21.38 -5.92
N GLY A 276 -17.44 20.82 -6.92
CA GLY A 276 -16.06 21.17 -7.28
C GLY A 276 -14.97 20.45 -6.49
N VAL A 277 -15.31 19.41 -5.72
CA VAL A 277 -14.34 18.59 -4.98
C VAL A 277 -14.19 17.23 -5.67
N TYR A 278 -13.04 16.98 -6.26
CA TYR A 278 -12.74 15.74 -6.97
C TYR A 278 -12.01 14.75 -6.09
N LEU A 279 -12.73 13.75 -5.62
CA LEU A 279 -12.19 12.57 -4.92
C LEU A 279 -11.81 11.46 -5.92
N ALA A 280 -11.12 10.41 -5.46
CA ALA A 280 -10.92 9.21 -6.28
C ALA A 280 -12.28 8.54 -6.58
N PRO A 281 -12.55 8.10 -7.83
CA PRO A 281 -13.86 7.57 -8.22
C PRO A 281 -14.09 6.10 -7.82
N SER A 282 -13.49 5.65 -6.72
CA SER A 282 -13.58 4.29 -6.22
C SER A 282 -13.51 4.26 -4.70
N ALA A 283 -14.42 3.51 -4.06
CA ALA A 283 -14.41 3.28 -2.62
C ALA A 283 -13.18 2.48 -2.13
N PHE A 284 -12.41 1.90 -3.06
CA PHE A 284 -11.19 1.14 -2.76
C PHE A 284 -9.90 1.97 -2.85
N GLU A 285 -9.99 3.27 -3.10
CA GLU A 285 -8.83 4.14 -3.17
C GLU A 285 -8.60 4.89 -1.86
N ALA A 286 -7.35 4.89 -1.39
CA ALA A 286 -6.92 5.80 -0.33
C ALA A 286 -6.86 7.24 -0.86
N ALA A 287 -7.09 8.19 0.01
CA ALA A 287 -6.98 9.62 -0.29
C ALA A 287 -5.68 10.22 0.26
N PHE A 288 -5.25 11.34 -0.30
CA PHE A 288 -3.97 11.95 0.00
C PHE A 288 -4.11 13.45 0.23
N MET A 289 -3.46 13.93 1.30
CA MET A 289 -3.33 15.35 1.59
C MET A 289 -2.05 15.91 0.95
N SER A 290 -2.17 17.07 0.31
CA SER A 290 -1.02 17.87 -0.14
C SER A 290 -0.69 18.97 0.86
N SER A 291 0.60 19.35 0.95
CA SER A 291 1.02 20.57 1.64
C SER A 291 0.37 21.84 1.08
N GLU A 292 0.02 21.80 -0.21
CA GLU A 292 -0.57 22.94 -0.94
C GLU A 292 -2.06 23.15 -0.67
N HIS A 293 -2.78 22.17 -0.10
CA HIS A 293 -4.16 22.41 0.32
C HIS A 293 -4.18 23.47 1.42
N SER A 294 -4.83 24.61 1.11
CA SER A 294 -5.00 25.71 2.06
C SER A 294 -6.09 25.40 3.09
N GLN A 295 -6.23 26.21 4.13
CA GLN A 295 -7.35 26.09 5.06
C GLN A 295 -8.68 26.33 4.33
N GLU A 296 -8.72 27.27 3.39
CA GLU A 296 -9.90 27.55 2.57
C GLU A 296 -10.32 26.34 1.72
N ASP A 297 -9.37 25.56 1.17
CA ASP A 297 -9.67 24.34 0.43
C ASP A 297 -10.28 23.26 1.34
N LEU A 298 -9.77 23.12 2.56
CA LEU A 298 -10.30 22.17 3.55
C LEU A 298 -11.71 22.57 3.98
N ASP A 299 -11.94 23.86 4.26
CA ASP A 299 -13.23 24.38 4.67
C ASP A 299 -14.27 24.27 3.53
N ALA A 300 -13.87 24.55 2.29
CA ALA A 300 -14.71 24.34 1.10
C ALA A 300 -15.06 22.86 0.90
N THR A 301 -14.10 21.96 1.15
CA THR A 301 -14.33 20.51 1.09
C THR A 301 -15.36 20.08 2.15
N LEU A 302 -15.24 20.57 3.38
CA LEU A 302 -16.20 20.28 4.45
C LEU A 302 -17.59 20.86 4.18
N GLN A 303 -17.66 22.07 3.60
CA GLN A 303 -18.93 22.66 3.20
C GLN A 303 -19.61 21.82 2.11
N ALA A 304 -18.85 21.37 1.11
CA ALA A 304 -19.37 20.47 0.07
C ALA A 304 -19.89 19.14 0.64
N ALA A 305 -19.18 18.59 1.62
CA ALA A 305 -19.58 17.33 2.28
C ALA A 305 -20.85 17.48 3.13
N LYS A 306 -21.13 18.67 3.66
CA LYS A 306 -22.32 18.96 4.49
C LYS A 306 -23.61 19.05 3.67
N GLU A 307 -23.53 19.50 2.40
CA GLU A 307 -24.65 19.68 1.47
C GLU A 307 -25.01 18.39 0.71
#